data_e0df7ff34f572ad513b87de69a3f366a
#
_entry.id   e0df7ff34f572ad513b87de69a3f366a
#
_cell.length_a   1.000
_cell.length_b   1.000
_cell.length_c   1.000
_cell.angle_alpha   90.00
_cell.angle_beta   90.00
_cell.angle_gamma   90.00
#
_symmetry.space_group_name_H-M   'P 1'
#
loop_
_entity.id
_entity.type
_entity.pdbx_description
1 polymer ?
#
loop_
_entity_poly.entity_id
_entity_poly.type
_entity_poly.pdbx_seq_one_letter_code
_entity_poly.pdbx_strand_id
1 'polypeptide(L)'
;MIKNFLSEEQSNMIDYLIEGKSISDIARILNKARTTIYKWIELDQVKTEIETRKTEIKTQARSKIASKVGGCLENIIEIADTSKDVRTKLAANKYICDQFLGVPGTAKEEKEIENINETPDMNSLLQELEQIKNMKA
;
A
#
# COMPACT_ATOMS: atom_id res chain seq x y z
N MET A 1 7.90 -25.14 -16.73
CA MET A 1 8.02 -23.69 -16.43
C MET A 1 9.46 -23.27 -16.59
N ILE A 2 9.74 -22.52 -17.62
CA ILE A 2 11.07 -21.90 -17.77
C ILE A 2 11.04 -20.71 -16.80
N LYS A 3 11.69 -20.85 -15.63
CA LYS A 3 12.05 -19.69 -14.82
C LYS A 3 13.07 -18.92 -15.66
N ASN A 4 12.64 -17.85 -16.33
CA ASN A 4 13.55 -16.87 -16.88
C ASN A 4 14.32 -16.24 -15.71
N PHE A 5 15.45 -16.81 -15.38
CA PHE A 5 16.34 -16.27 -14.36
C PHE A 5 16.93 -14.97 -14.88
N LEU A 6 16.73 -13.90 -14.14
CA LEU A 6 17.47 -12.66 -14.35
C LEU A 6 18.96 -12.95 -14.16
N SER A 7 19.82 -12.36 -15.00
CA SER A 7 21.23 -12.39 -14.72
C SER A 7 21.57 -11.61 -13.47
N GLU A 8 22.68 -11.92 -12.83
CA GLU A 8 23.16 -11.18 -11.65
C GLU A 8 23.29 -9.67 -11.95
N GLU A 9 23.80 -9.33 -13.13
CA GLU A 9 23.92 -7.94 -13.57
C GLU A 9 22.57 -7.25 -13.72
N GLN A 10 21.55 -7.95 -14.23
CA GLN A 10 20.18 -7.44 -14.32
C GLN A 10 19.55 -7.25 -12.94
N SER A 11 19.80 -8.18 -12.02
CA SER A 11 19.35 -8.08 -10.64
C SER A 11 19.96 -6.86 -9.94
N ASN A 12 21.27 -6.66 -10.07
CA ASN A 12 21.98 -5.50 -9.52
C ASN A 12 21.48 -4.19 -10.14
N MET A 13 21.23 -4.18 -11.45
CA MET A 13 20.63 -3.03 -12.13
C MET A 13 19.29 -2.64 -11.52
N ILE A 14 18.43 -3.61 -11.23
CA ILE A 14 17.11 -3.38 -10.62
C ILE A 14 17.28 -2.75 -9.23
N ASP A 15 18.20 -3.24 -8.41
CA ASP A 15 18.47 -2.68 -7.08
C ASP A 15 18.92 -1.22 -7.19
N TYR A 16 19.82 -0.91 -8.11
CA TYR A 16 20.28 0.48 -8.33
C TYR A 16 19.18 1.40 -8.84
N LEU A 17 18.27 0.89 -9.69
CA LEU A 17 17.10 1.65 -10.15
C LEU A 17 16.17 1.98 -8.97
N ILE A 18 15.93 1.02 -8.09
CA ILE A 18 15.09 1.21 -6.91
C ILE A 18 15.73 2.17 -5.91
N GLU A 19 17.06 2.16 -5.78
CA GLU A 19 17.82 3.13 -5.00
C GLU A 19 17.80 4.56 -5.59
N GLY A 20 17.31 4.71 -6.82
CA GLY A 20 17.19 6.00 -7.49
C GLY A 20 18.46 6.46 -8.22
N LYS A 21 19.39 5.54 -8.52
CA LYS A 21 20.57 5.87 -9.33
C LYS A 21 20.20 6.18 -10.78
N SER A 22 20.95 7.09 -11.40
CA SER A 22 20.74 7.43 -12.80
C SER A 22 21.20 6.30 -13.73
N ILE A 23 20.60 6.21 -14.92
CA ILE A 23 21.02 5.23 -15.95
C ILE A 23 22.51 5.34 -16.28
N SER A 24 23.04 6.56 -16.29
CA SER A 24 24.47 6.81 -16.55
C SER A 24 25.36 6.23 -15.45
N ASP A 25 24.95 6.35 -14.19
CA ASP A 25 25.70 5.79 -13.06
C ASP A 25 25.62 4.27 -13.03
N ILE A 26 24.43 3.71 -13.29
CA ILE A 26 24.24 2.26 -13.39
C ILE A 26 25.10 1.67 -14.51
N ALA A 27 25.09 2.28 -15.68
CA ALA A 27 25.92 1.87 -16.81
C ALA A 27 27.42 1.86 -16.46
N ARG A 28 27.86 2.89 -15.73
CA ARG A 28 29.26 3.00 -15.25
C ARG A 28 29.58 1.93 -14.22
N ILE A 29 28.72 1.71 -13.22
CA ILE A 29 28.92 0.72 -12.16
C ILE A 29 28.97 -0.70 -12.74
N LEU A 30 28.07 -1.02 -13.65
CA LEU A 30 27.98 -2.33 -14.29
C LEU A 30 28.94 -2.51 -15.49
N ASN A 31 29.69 -1.46 -15.85
CA ASN A 31 30.56 -1.44 -17.02
C ASN A 31 29.85 -1.85 -18.33
N LYS A 32 28.65 -1.32 -18.53
CA LYS A 32 27.77 -1.57 -19.68
C LYS A 32 27.45 -0.28 -20.41
N ALA A 33 27.10 -0.39 -21.70
CA ALA A 33 26.57 0.75 -22.44
C ALA A 33 25.18 1.14 -21.90
N ARG A 34 24.84 2.44 -21.89
CA ARG A 34 23.49 2.92 -21.52
C ARG A 34 22.39 2.27 -22.36
N THR A 35 22.67 2.03 -23.63
CA THR A 35 21.74 1.32 -24.53
C THR A 35 21.44 -0.11 -24.07
N THR A 36 22.39 -0.79 -23.47
CA THR A 36 22.20 -2.12 -22.88
C THR A 36 21.28 -2.04 -21.68
N ILE A 37 21.46 -1.04 -20.81
CA ILE A 37 20.60 -0.82 -19.64
C ILE A 37 19.16 -0.55 -20.08
N TYR A 38 18.95 0.32 -21.07
CA TYR A 38 17.61 0.58 -21.61
C TYR A 38 16.95 -0.68 -22.19
N LYS A 39 17.71 -1.51 -22.94
CA LYS A 39 17.20 -2.78 -23.48
C LYS A 39 16.78 -3.75 -22.35
N TRP A 40 17.54 -3.81 -21.27
CA TRP A 40 17.19 -4.67 -20.13
C TRP A 40 15.93 -4.19 -19.41
N ILE A 41 15.76 -2.88 -19.25
CA ILE A 41 14.55 -2.31 -18.63
C ILE A 41 13.30 -2.65 -19.43
N GLU A 42 13.39 -2.75 -20.75
CA GLU A 42 12.26 -3.09 -21.62
C GLU A 42 11.86 -4.57 -21.57
N LEU A 43 12.68 -5.44 -21.03
CA LEU A 43 12.35 -6.86 -20.87
C LEU A 43 11.19 -7.05 -19.87
N ASP A 44 10.17 -7.80 -20.26
CA ASP A 44 8.99 -8.06 -19.42
C ASP A 44 9.36 -8.67 -18.07
N GLN A 45 10.31 -9.58 -18.04
CA GLN A 45 10.82 -10.19 -16.81
C GLN A 45 11.47 -9.16 -15.86
N VAL A 46 12.18 -8.17 -16.40
CA VAL A 46 12.80 -7.09 -15.62
C VAL A 46 11.72 -6.14 -15.08
N LYS A 47 10.75 -5.74 -15.91
CA LYS A 47 9.61 -4.92 -15.50
C LYS A 47 8.81 -5.58 -14.36
N THR A 48 8.53 -6.87 -14.51
CA THR A 48 7.81 -7.65 -13.49
C THR A 48 8.59 -7.68 -12.17
N GLU A 49 9.90 -7.92 -12.23
CA GLU A 49 10.73 -7.99 -11.03
C GLU A 49 10.85 -6.62 -10.33
N ILE A 50 10.96 -5.53 -11.10
CA ILE A 50 10.94 -4.17 -10.54
C ILE A 50 9.66 -3.94 -9.73
N GLU A 51 8.49 -4.26 -10.29
CA GLU A 51 7.21 -4.08 -9.61
C GLU A 51 7.07 -5.01 -8.39
N THR A 52 7.56 -6.24 -8.48
CA THR A 52 7.60 -7.17 -7.34
C THR A 52 8.42 -6.60 -6.19
N ARG A 53 9.66 -6.17 -6.43
CA ARG A 53 10.54 -5.58 -5.39
C ARG A 53 9.96 -4.30 -4.81
N LYS A 54 9.38 -3.42 -5.63
CA LYS A 54 8.69 -2.22 -5.15
C LYS A 54 7.52 -2.56 -4.22
N THR A 55 6.76 -3.59 -4.56
CA THR A 55 5.63 -4.06 -3.74
C THR A 55 6.11 -4.65 -2.42
N GLU A 56 7.17 -5.44 -2.43
CA GLU A 56 7.80 -5.99 -1.22
C GLU A 56 8.29 -4.88 -0.29
N ILE A 57 8.97 -3.86 -0.82
CA ILE A 57 9.43 -2.70 -0.04
C ILE A 57 8.25 -1.96 0.60
N LYS A 58 7.17 -1.72 -0.15
CA LYS A 58 5.95 -1.11 0.39
C LYS A 58 5.34 -1.94 1.51
N THR A 59 5.27 -3.26 1.32
CA THR A 59 4.72 -4.18 2.33
C THR A 59 5.57 -4.20 3.59
N GLN A 60 6.88 -4.25 3.46
CA GLN A 60 7.81 -4.18 4.60
C GLN A 60 7.71 -2.84 5.34
N ALA A 61 7.62 -1.74 4.60
CA ALA A 61 7.44 -0.40 5.20
C ALA A 61 6.12 -0.30 5.98
N ARG A 62 5.01 -0.79 5.42
CA ARG A 62 3.71 -0.85 6.09
C ARG A 62 3.76 -1.72 7.35
N SER A 63 4.41 -2.88 7.29
CA SER A 63 4.59 -3.77 8.43
C SER A 63 5.38 -3.09 9.55
N LYS A 64 6.46 -2.37 9.20
CA LYS A 64 7.23 -1.55 10.15
C LYS A 64 6.38 -0.45 10.81
N ILE A 65 5.57 0.25 10.04
CA ILE A 65 4.65 1.28 10.54
C ILE A 65 3.63 0.62 11.48
N ALA A 66 2.99 -0.47 11.06
CA ALA A 66 2.00 -1.18 11.85
C ALA A 66 2.57 -1.63 13.20
N SER A 67 3.82 -2.10 13.25
CA SER A 67 4.48 -2.49 14.51
C SER A 67 4.72 -1.32 15.47
N LYS A 68 4.73 -0.08 14.97
CA LYS A 68 4.93 1.14 15.76
C LYS A 68 3.63 1.81 16.24
N VAL A 69 2.52 1.53 15.56
CA VAL A 69 1.24 2.19 15.83
C VAL A 69 0.78 1.96 17.28
N GLY A 70 0.92 0.73 17.81
CA GLY A 70 0.58 0.43 19.19
C GLY A 70 1.31 1.31 20.20
N GLY A 71 2.63 1.41 20.07
CA GLY A 71 3.46 2.25 20.95
C GLY A 71 3.15 3.75 20.79
N CYS A 72 2.83 4.22 19.58
CA CYS A 72 2.42 5.60 19.37
C CYS A 72 1.08 5.88 20.07
N LEU A 73 0.13 4.95 20.01
CA LEU A 73 -1.15 5.09 20.70
C LEU A 73 -0.96 5.13 22.22
N GLU A 74 -0.14 4.26 22.77
CA GLU A 74 0.19 4.25 24.20
C GLU A 74 0.80 5.59 24.65
N ASN A 75 1.71 6.16 23.87
CA ASN A 75 2.29 7.48 24.14
C ASN A 75 1.23 8.60 24.14
N ILE A 76 0.27 8.54 23.23
CA ILE A 76 -0.83 9.52 23.18
C ILE A 76 -1.73 9.36 24.39
N ILE A 77 -2.05 8.13 24.79
CA ILE A 77 -2.84 7.83 25.99
C ILE A 77 -2.12 8.33 27.25
N GLU A 78 -0.83 8.10 27.36
CA GLU A 78 -0.03 8.61 28.49
C GLU A 78 -0.05 10.14 28.56
N ILE A 79 0.08 10.83 27.45
CA ILE A 79 -0.04 12.29 27.39
C ILE A 79 -1.43 12.74 27.81
N ALA A 80 -2.48 12.06 27.36
CA ALA A 80 -3.86 12.36 27.71
C ALA A 80 -4.12 12.22 29.23
N ASP A 81 -3.48 11.25 29.87
CA ASP A 81 -3.67 10.96 31.31
C ASP A 81 -2.79 11.86 32.19
N THR A 82 -1.52 12.05 31.81
CA THR A 82 -0.49 12.62 32.69
C THR A 82 -0.09 14.06 32.40
N SER A 83 -0.39 14.60 31.21
CA SER A 83 0.00 15.96 30.86
C SER A 83 -0.55 17.00 31.83
N LYS A 84 0.31 17.88 32.29
CA LYS A 84 -0.05 19.03 33.15
C LYS A 84 -0.57 20.22 32.34
N ASP A 85 -0.22 20.27 31.04
CA ASP A 85 -0.73 21.29 30.14
C ASP A 85 -2.14 20.92 29.64
N VAL A 86 -3.11 21.75 29.98
CA VAL A 86 -4.52 21.52 29.64
C VAL A 86 -4.77 21.44 28.15
N ARG A 87 -4.06 22.23 27.35
CA ARG A 87 -4.20 22.24 25.88
C ARG A 87 -3.70 20.94 25.29
N THR A 88 -2.52 20.51 25.71
CA THR A 88 -1.92 19.23 25.27
C THR A 88 -2.79 18.04 25.70
N LYS A 89 -3.29 18.06 26.93
CA LYS A 89 -4.19 17.04 27.45
C LYS A 89 -5.49 16.95 26.63
N LEU A 90 -6.11 18.10 26.35
CA LEU A 90 -7.32 18.19 25.54
C LEU A 90 -7.07 17.68 24.11
N ALA A 91 -5.95 18.10 23.48
CA ALA A 91 -5.60 17.67 22.14
C ALA A 91 -5.40 16.15 22.03
N ALA A 92 -4.72 15.53 23.00
CA ALA A 92 -4.50 14.09 23.04
C ALA A 92 -5.81 13.32 23.23
N ASN A 93 -6.66 13.74 24.16
CA ASN A 93 -7.98 13.14 24.38
C ASN A 93 -8.88 13.29 23.15
N LYS A 94 -8.90 14.47 22.54
CA LYS A 94 -9.66 14.73 21.32
C LYS A 94 -9.20 13.82 20.18
N TYR A 95 -7.88 13.68 19.99
CA TYR A 95 -7.32 12.81 18.96
C TYR A 95 -7.80 11.36 19.12
N ILE A 96 -7.76 10.82 20.35
CA ILE A 96 -8.22 9.46 20.63
C ILE A 96 -9.71 9.30 20.33
N CYS A 97 -10.53 10.26 20.73
CA CYS A 97 -11.97 10.26 20.44
C CYS A 97 -12.24 10.31 18.93
N ASP A 98 -11.53 11.18 18.21
CA ASP A 98 -11.68 11.33 16.75
C ASP A 98 -11.31 10.04 16.00
N GLN A 99 -10.32 9.27 16.47
CA GLN A 99 -9.94 7.99 15.88
C GLN A 99 -11.04 6.93 16.04
N PHE A 100 -11.81 6.98 17.12
CA PHE A 100 -12.88 6.02 17.39
C PHE A 100 -14.23 6.46 16.80
N LEU A 101 -14.57 7.73 16.94
CA LEU A 101 -15.87 8.29 16.57
C LEU A 101 -15.89 8.91 15.17
N GLY A 102 -14.74 9.10 14.57
CA GLY A 102 -14.57 9.88 13.34
C GLY A 102 -14.52 11.39 13.60
N VAL A 103 -13.94 12.13 12.67
CA VAL A 103 -13.82 13.59 12.75
C VAL A 103 -15.12 14.21 12.26
N PRO A 104 -15.75 15.15 13.03
CA PRO A 104 -16.94 15.85 12.57
C PRO A 104 -16.69 16.55 11.23
N GLY A 105 -17.46 16.20 10.20
CA GLY A 105 -17.36 16.77 8.85
C GLY A 105 -16.82 15.82 7.76
N THR A 106 -16.21 14.68 8.11
CA THR A 106 -15.74 13.67 7.16
C THR A 106 -16.81 12.64 6.77
N ALA A 107 -17.99 12.72 7.36
CA ALA A 107 -19.11 11.81 7.09
C ALA A 107 -19.55 11.70 5.62
N LYS A 108 -19.07 12.60 4.74
CA LYS A 108 -19.32 12.51 3.30
C LYS A 108 -18.43 11.49 2.60
N GLU A 109 -17.20 11.31 3.07
CA GLU A 109 -16.25 10.34 2.48
C GLU A 109 -16.57 8.91 2.92
N GLU A 110 -17.04 8.71 4.15
CA GLU A 110 -17.47 7.39 4.64
C GLU A 110 -18.71 6.86 3.90
N LYS A 111 -19.64 7.75 3.50
CA LYS A 111 -20.81 7.35 2.70
C LYS A 111 -20.44 6.93 1.27
N GLU A 112 -19.38 7.47 0.69
CA GLU A 112 -18.89 7.01 -0.61
C GLU A 112 -18.18 5.66 -0.50
N ILE A 113 -17.53 5.37 0.62
CA ILE A 113 -16.88 4.08 0.89
C ILE A 113 -17.92 3.00 1.26
N GLU A 114 -18.97 3.35 2.00
CA GLU A 114 -20.10 2.45 2.26
C GLU A 114 -20.85 2.06 0.99
N ASN A 115 -21.01 2.99 0.04
CA ASN A 115 -21.60 2.69 -1.27
C ASN A 115 -20.75 1.77 -2.16
N ILE A 116 -19.44 1.69 -1.91
CA ILE A 116 -18.54 0.75 -2.61
C ILE A 116 -18.56 -0.63 -1.94
N ASN A 117 -18.93 -0.69 -0.66
CA ASN A 117 -19.03 -1.93 0.13
C ASN A 117 -20.48 -2.42 0.32
N GLU A 118 -21.46 -1.86 -0.37
CA GLU A 118 -22.76 -2.50 -0.45
C GLU A 118 -22.59 -3.87 -1.08
N THR A 119 -22.46 -4.86 -0.20
CA THR A 119 -22.76 -6.24 -0.58
C THR A 119 -24.16 -6.21 -1.18
N PRO A 120 -24.35 -6.74 -2.40
CA PRO A 120 -25.67 -6.75 -3.02
C PRO A 120 -26.68 -7.30 -2.00
N ASP A 121 -27.76 -6.56 -1.79
CA ASP A 121 -28.81 -6.98 -0.88
C ASP A 121 -29.17 -8.42 -1.20
N MET A 122 -29.16 -9.28 -0.17
CA MET A 122 -29.43 -10.70 -0.31
C MET A 122 -30.76 -10.95 -1.07
N ASN A 123 -31.74 -10.05 -0.90
CA ASN A 123 -33.00 -10.08 -1.60
C ASN A 123 -32.85 -9.83 -3.11
N SER A 124 -31.96 -8.92 -3.50
CA SER A 124 -31.64 -8.65 -4.91
C SER A 124 -30.98 -9.86 -5.57
N LEU A 125 -30.03 -10.50 -4.88
CA LEU A 125 -29.40 -11.75 -5.36
C LEU A 125 -30.39 -12.91 -5.47
N LEU A 126 -31.33 -13.04 -4.54
CA LEU A 126 -32.35 -14.07 -4.59
C LEU A 126 -33.31 -13.86 -5.77
N GLN A 127 -33.69 -12.62 -6.07
CA GLN A 127 -34.51 -12.29 -7.25
C GLN A 127 -33.79 -12.60 -8.55
N GLU A 128 -32.50 -12.30 -8.67
CA GLU A 128 -31.69 -12.63 -9.84
C GLU A 128 -31.58 -14.15 -10.03
N LEU A 129 -31.39 -14.89 -8.95
CA LEU A 129 -31.34 -16.36 -8.98
C LEU A 129 -32.68 -16.98 -9.41
N GLU A 130 -33.82 -16.42 -8.99
CA GLU A 130 -35.16 -16.86 -9.42
C GLU A 130 -35.38 -16.56 -10.90
N GLN A 131 -34.95 -15.41 -11.39
CA GLN A 131 -35.03 -15.07 -12.82
C GLN A 131 -34.19 -16.01 -13.67
N ILE A 132 -33.00 -16.37 -13.26
CA ILE A 132 -32.12 -17.33 -13.95
C ILE A 132 -32.73 -18.73 -13.93
N LYS A 133 -33.38 -19.14 -12.84
CA LYS A 133 -34.09 -20.43 -12.74
C LYS A 133 -35.27 -20.51 -13.70
N ASN A 134 -36.02 -19.42 -13.82
CA ASN A 134 -37.19 -19.33 -14.70
C ASN A 134 -36.80 -19.24 -16.19
N MET A 135 -35.58 -18.75 -16.51
CA MET A 135 -35.08 -18.74 -17.89
C MET A 135 -34.56 -20.12 -18.39
N LYS A 136 -34.34 -21.07 -17.48
CA LYS A 136 -33.88 -22.43 -17.81
C LYS A 136 -35.02 -23.49 -17.89
N ALA A 137 -36.21 -23.08 -17.60
CA ALA A 137 -37.39 -23.90 -17.72
C ALA A 137 -38.01 -23.83 -19.14
#